data_3be8aa50d98eb13620b08874f5913f4e
#
_entry.id   3be8aa50d98eb13620b08874f5913f4e
#
_cell.length_a   1.000
_cell.length_b   1.000
_cell.length_c   1.000
_cell.angle_alpha   90.00
_cell.angle_beta   90.00
_cell.angle_gamma   90.00
#
_symmetry.space_group_name_H-M   'P 1'
#
loop_
_entity.id
_entity.type
_entity.pdbx_description
1 polymer ?
#
loop_
_entity_poly.entity_id
_entity_poly.type
_entity_poly.pdbx_seq_one_letter_code
_entity_poly.pdbx_strand_id
1 'polypeptide(L)'
;MRGWTAAVAMAVVLVGTVAGAFPVQVPVGAQGEAPDVAALRAQLAEKDAQLKQALAKLQMYEDEADFNRAEQMGIAEAVRASGLPERQQRRLAVAIVREAERNNIDPLLVVALIRCESSFNNYAVSGVGAMGLMQVMPDTGKYLADKAGYKLGRHTNLFDFETNVNLGTAYLADLISRFGSVEGALVAYNAGPGLAKRILAKKENRVKFMAGYPAKVVKEFRKLKAQQERAVSLRAEQPTVGRKG
;
A
#
# COMPACT_ATOMS: atom_id res chain seq x y z
N MET A 1 -4.68 9.19 25.73
CA MET A 1 -3.73 10.28 26.05
C MET A 1 -2.32 9.73 26.05
N ARG A 2 -1.42 10.31 25.35
CA ARG A 2 0.00 10.13 25.09
C ARG A 2 0.27 9.55 23.68
N GLY A 3 0.41 10.51 22.74
CA GLY A 3 0.89 10.27 21.39
C GLY A 3 2.41 10.01 21.37
N TRP A 4 2.81 9.10 20.53
CA TRP A 4 4.18 8.95 20.11
C TRP A 4 4.29 9.39 18.65
N THR A 5 4.73 10.63 18.48
CA THR A 5 5.20 11.15 17.21
C THR A 5 6.69 10.77 17.08
N ALA A 6 7.01 9.80 16.23
CA ALA A 6 8.37 9.55 15.82
C ALA A 6 8.76 10.63 14.79
N ALA A 7 9.47 11.65 15.26
CA ALA A 7 10.09 12.65 14.42
C ALA A 7 11.34 12.05 13.77
N VAL A 8 11.30 11.84 12.45
CA VAL A 8 12.50 11.59 11.65
C VAL A 8 13.21 12.94 11.49
N ALA A 9 14.29 13.13 12.22
CA ALA A 9 15.15 14.31 12.10
C ALA A 9 15.94 14.23 10.80
N MET A 10 15.57 15.05 9.83
CA MET A 10 16.32 15.29 8.60
C MET A 10 17.44 16.28 8.94
N ALA A 11 18.69 15.79 9.04
CA ALA A 11 19.86 16.65 9.23
C ALA A 11 20.16 17.39 7.92
N VAL A 12 19.74 18.66 7.85
CA VAL A 12 20.17 19.58 6.80
C VAL A 12 21.55 20.11 7.19
N VAL A 13 22.56 19.69 6.46
CA VAL A 13 23.91 20.29 6.59
C VAL A 13 23.89 21.63 5.82
N LEU A 14 23.78 22.73 6.55
CA LEU A 14 23.99 24.08 6.04
C LEU A 14 25.51 24.31 5.90
N VAL A 15 26.00 24.30 4.68
CA VAL A 15 27.36 24.81 4.38
C VAL A 15 27.31 26.34 4.38
N GLY A 16 27.61 26.93 5.54
CA GLY A 16 27.81 28.37 5.66
C GLY A 16 29.21 28.74 5.18
N THR A 17 29.29 29.56 4.14
CA THR A 17 30.53 30.22 3.72
C THR A 17 30.86 31.32 4.73
N VAL A 18 31.85 31.13 5.57
CA VAL A 18 32.45 32.19 6.36
C VAL A 18 33.81 32.53 5.74
N ALA A 19 33.88 33.68 5.07
CA ALA A 19 35.12 34.28 4.66
C ALA A 19 35.80 34.90 5.90
N GLY A 20 36.87 34.29 6.35
CA GLY A 20 37.71 34.78 7.43
C GLY A 20 39.00 33.99 7.43
N ALA A 21 40.01 34.51 6.69
CA ALA A 21 41.33 33.90 6.63
C ALA A 21 42.07 34.11 7.96
N PHE A 22 42.13 33.07 8.79
CA PHE A 22 43.18 32.93 9.81
C PHE A 22 44.21 31.90 9.33
N PRO A 23 45.49 32.16 9.35
CA PRO A 23 46.48 31.14 9.02
C PRO A 23 46.51 30.11 10.14
N VAL A 24 45.87 28.96 9.91
CA VAL A 24 46.04 27.79 10.75
C VAL A 24 47.41 27.26 10.44
N GLN A 25 48.35 27.49 11.38
CA GLN A 25 49.63 26.78 11.42
C GLN A 25 49.31 25.30 11.69
N VAL A 26 49.33 24.47 10.67
CA VAL A 26 49.26 23.03 10.77
C VAL A 26 50.64 22.56 11.31
N PRO A 27 50.73 21.90 12.45
CA PRO A 27 51.98 21.35 12.91
C PRO A 27 52.47 20.31 11.90
N VAL A 28 53.59 20.59 11.25
CA VAL A 28 54.35 19.64 10.41
C VAL A 28 54.97 18.60 11.37
N GLY A 29 54.28 17.47 11.52
CA GLY A 29 54.80 16.44 12.41
C GLY A 29 53.83 15.28 12.70
N ALA A 30 53.15 14.80 11.68
CA ALA A 30 52.60 13.44 11.65
C ALA A 30 52.54 13.01 10.19
N GLN A 31 53.58 12.30 9.74
CA GLN A 31 53.51 11.52 8.49
C GLN A 31 52.57 10.33 8.75
N GLY A 32 51.27 10.61 8.89
CA GLY A 32 50.23 9.64 8.65
C GLY A 32 50.07 9.60 7.11
N GLU A 33 50.40 8.46 6.53
CA GLU A 33 50.12 8.20 5.09
C GLU A 33 48.73 8.69 4.78
N ALA A 34 48.58 9.53 3.74
CA ALA A 34 47.28 9.95 3.23
C ALA A 34 46.50 8.67 2.90
N PRO A 35 45.28 8.50 3.40
CA PRO A 35 44.55 7.25 3.18
C PRO A 35 44.50 7.01 1.68
N ASP A 36 44.92 5.82 1.26
CA ASP A 36 44.87 5.43 -0.17
C ASP A 36 43.43 5.55 -0.64
N VAL A 37 43.18 6.52 -1.50
CA VAL A 37 41.84 6.81 -2.07
C VAL A 37 41.28 5.58 -2.78
N ALA A 38 42.14 4.74 -3.35
CA ALA A 38 41.72 3.50 -3.97
C ALA A 38 41.22 2.48 -2.93
N ALA A 39 41.91 2.34 -1.81
CA ALA A 39 41.49 1.48 -0.69
C ALA A 39 40.16 1.94 -0.08
N LEU A 40 39.97 3.25 0.11
CA LEU A 40 38.71 3.82 0.60
C LEU A 40 37.54 3.59 -0.36
N ARG A 41 37.79 3.73 -1.67
CA ARG A 41 36.77 3.40 -2.70
C ARG A 41 36.40 1.92 -2.67
N ALA A 42 37.37 1.03 -2.52
CA ALA A 42 37.12 -0.41 -2.40
C ALA A 42 36.29 -0.75 -1.17
N GLN A 43 36.63 -0.15 -0.01
CA GLN A 43 35.86 -0.32 1.22
C GLN A 43 34.41 0.21 1.09
N LEU A 44 34.24 1.37 0.44
CA LEU A 44 32.90 1.93 0.18
C LEU A 44 32.08 1.00 -0.71
N ALA A 45 32.65 0.48 -1.79
CA ALA A 45 31.97 -0.47 -2.68
C ALA A 45 31.58 -1.76 -1.97
N GLU A 46 32.45 -2.27 -1.07
CA GLU A 46 32.14 -3.44 -0.25
C GLU A 46 30.98 -3.15 0.72
N LYS A 47 30.98 -1.99 1.41
CA LYS A 47 29.91 -1.58 2.30
C LYS A 47 28.58 -1.39 1.57
N ASP A 48 28.61 -0.81 0.38
CA ASP A 48 27.42 -0.68 -0.48
C ASP A 48 26.84 -2.05 -0.86
N ALA A 49 27.72 -3.02 -1.18
CA ALA A 49 27.27 -4.37 -1.47
C ALA A 49 26.66 -5.07 -0.24
N GLN A 50 27.30 -4.94 0.92
CA GLN A 50 26.78 -5.46 2.20
C GLN A 50 25.43 -4.82 2.56
N LEU A 51 25.28 -3.51 2.40
CA LEU A 51 24.04 -2.79 2.63
C LEU A 51 22.92 -3.28 1.70
N LYS A 52 23.19 -3.41 0.40
CA LYS A 52 22.23 -3.96 -0.56
C LYS A 52 21.77 -5.36 -0.17
N GLN A 53 22.69 -6.22 0.26
CA GLN A 53 22.35 -7.57 0.70
C GLN A 53 21.51 -7.56 1.99
N ALA A 54 21.83 -6.70 2.95
CA ALA A 54 21.07 -6.56 4.18
C ALA A 54 19.66 -6.04 3.92
N LEU A 55 19.51 -5.03 3.05
CA LEU A 55 18.21 -4.50 2.64
C LEU A 55 17.37 -5.55 1.92
N ALA A 56 17.96 -6.35 1.05
CA ALA A 56 17.25 -7.45 0.37
C ALA A 56 16.75 -8.51 1.35
N LYS A 57 17.56 -8.86 2.36
CA LYS A 57 17.12 -9.78 3.43
C LYS A 57 16.00 -9.19 4.28
N LEU A 58 16.11 -7.92 4.67
CA LEU A 58 15.07 -7.22 5.43
C LEU A 58 13.75 -7.24 4.65
N GLN A 59 13.79 -6.89 3.37
CA GLN A 59 12.61 -6.92 2.51
C GLN A 59 11.97 -8.32 2.44
N MET A 60 12.79 -9.38 2.37
CA MET A 60 12.26 -10.75 2.40
C MET A 60 11.54 -11.06 3.72
N TYR A 61 12.09 -10.64 4.86
CA TYR A 61 11.45 -10.86 6.16
C TYR A 61 10.16 -10.05 6.31
N GLU A 62 10.14 -8.81 5.81
CA GLU A 62 8.95 -7.98 5.79
C GLU A 62 7.86 -8.59 4.90
N ASP A 63 8.21 -9.03 3.69
CA ASP A 63 7.28 -9.72 2.78
C ASP A 63 6.71 -11.00 3.39
N GLU A 64 7.53 -11.76 4.11
CA GLU A 64 7.10 -12.97 4.81
C GLU A 64 6.15 -12.64 5.97
N ALA A 65 6.49 -11.63 6.77
CA ALA A 65 5.66 -11.17 7.89
C ALA A 65 4.30 -10.65 7.39
N ASP A 66 4.31 -9.88 6.31
CA ASP A 66 3.08 -9.35 5.70
C ASP A 66 2.22 -10.46 5.09
N PHE A 67 2.85 -11.47 4.48
CA PHE A 67 2.12 -12.63 3.97
C PHE A 67 1.49 -13.45 5.10
N ASN A 68 2.22 -13.67 6.19
CA ASN A 68 1.68 -14.36 7.37
C ASN A 68 0.47 -13.59 7.96
N ARG A 69 0.53 -12.25 7.97
CA ARG A 69 -0.63 -11.41 8.34
C ARG A 69 -1.78 -11.59 7.36
N ALA A 70 -1.49 -11.61 6.05
CA ALA A 70 -2.51 -11.84 5.03
C ALA A 70 -3.21 -13.20 5.19
N GLU A 71 -2.48 -14.25 5.59
CA GLU A 71 -3.06 -15.57 5.91
C GLU A 71 -3.94 -15.50 7.16
N GLN A 72 -3.47 -14.86 8.23
CA GLN A 72 -4.24 -14.70 9.47
C GLN A 72 -5.54 -13.91 9.26
N MET A 73 -5.49 -12.89 8.41
CA MET A 73 -6.62 -12.05 8.04
C MET A 73 -7.56 -12.69 7.02
N GLY A 74 -7.23 -13.88 6.47
CA GLY A 74 -8.00 -14.52 5.42
C GLY A 74 -7.86 -13.90 4.03
N ILE A 75 -6.94 -12.95 3.85
CA ILE A 75 -6.68 -12.27 2.58
C ILE A 75 -6.06 -13.23 1.57
N ALA A 76 -5.07 -14.02 2.00
CA ALA A 76 -4.41 -15.01 1.14
C ALA A 76 -5.44 -16.02 0.57
N GLU A 77 -6.38 -16.50 1.40
CA GLU A 77 -7.48 -17.37 0.96
C GLU A 77 -8.41 -16.65 -0.02
N ALA A 78 -8.78 -15.41 0.28
CA ALA A 78 -9.66 -14.63 -0.56
C ALA A 78 -9.07 -14.35 -1.96
N VAL A 79 -7.74 -14.19 -2.03
CA VAL A 79 -6.99 -13.95 -3.28
C VAL A 79 -6.79 -15.24 -4.08
N ARG A 80 -6.77 -16.44 -3.46
CA ARG A 80 -6.69 -17.72 -4.20
C ARG A 80 -7.80 -17.87 -5.23
N ALA A 81 -8.98 -17.34 -4.94
CA ALA A 81 -10.10 -17.33 -5.88
C ALA A 81 -9.85 -16.47 -7.14
N SER A 82 -8.74 -15.73 -7.22
CA SER A 82 -8.36 -14.93 -8.40
C SER A 82 -7.93 -15.76 -9.61
N GLY A 83 -7.49 -17.00 -9.39
CA GLY A 83 -6.89 -17.83 -10.44
C GLY A 83 -5.50 -17.37 -10.91
N LEU A 84 -4.90 -16.36 -10.27
CA LEU A 84 -3.55 -15.92 -10.56
C LEU A 84 -2.51 -17.01 -10.20
N PRO A 85 -1.31 -17.02 -10.82
CA PRO A 85 -0.21 -17.85 -10.36
C PRO A 85 0.13 -17.60 -8.88
N GLU A 86 0.51 -18.63 -8.13
CA GLU A 86 0.74 -18.59 -6.68
C GLU A 86 1.66 -17.41 -6.25
N ARG A 87 2.76 -17.21 -6.96
CA ARG A 87 3.67 -16.09 -6.69
C ARG A 87 2.98 -14.72 -6.80
N GLN A 88 2.07 -14.58 -7.76
CA GLN A 88 1.31 -13.32 -7.93
C GLN A 88 0.22 -13.20 -6.88
N GLN A 89 -0.44 -14.31 -6.50
CA GLN A 89 -1.41 -14.32 -5.39
C GLN A 89 -0.76 -13.86 -4.10
N ARG A 90 0.45 -14.38 -3.78
CA ARG A 90 1.22 -13.98 -2.61
C ARG A 90 1.53 -12.48 -2.61
N ARG A 91 2.09 -11.97 -3.70
CA ARG A 91 2.41 -10.53 -3.86
C ARG A 91 1.16 -9.65 -3.77
N LEU A 92 0.06 -10.06 -4.38
CA LEU A 92 -1.21 -9.34 -4.31
C LEU A 92 -1.77 -9.31 -2.88
N ALA A 93 -1.71 -10.43 -2.15
CA ALA A 93 -2.15 -10.49 -0.75
C ALA A 93 -1.33 -9.53 0.13
N VAL A 94 -0.01 -9.51 -0.03
CA VAL A 94 0.89 -8.57 0.66
C VAL A 94 0.56 -7.13 0.30
N ALA A 95 0.39 -6.81 -0.99
CA ALA A 95 0.05 -5.46 -1.43
C ALA A 95 -1.28 -4.97 -0.84
N ILE A 96 -2.30 -5.84 -0.80
CA ILE A 96 -3.60 -5.50 -0.19
C ILE A 96 -3.45 -5.18 1.30
N VAL A 97 -2.72 -6.00 2.06
CA VAL A 97 -2.53 -5.78 3.51
C VAL A 97 -1.77 -4.46 3.73
N ARG A 98 -0.65 -4.26 3.07
CA ARG A 98 0.16 -3.04 3.20
C ARG A 98 -0.62 -1.77 2.89
N GLU A 99 -1.31 -1.75 1.76
CA GLU A 99 -2.01 -0.55 1.34
C GLU A 99 -3.27 -0.29 2.17
N ALA A 100 -3.95 -1.33 2.62
CA ALA A 100 -5.07 -1.20 3.53
C ALA A 100 -4.64 -0.66 4.90
N GLU A 101 -3.58 -1.22 5.50
CA GLU A 101 -3.03 -0.74 6.78
C GLU A 101 -2.51 0.71 6.66
N ARG A 102 -1.77 1.03 5.59
CA ARG A 102 -1.27 2.40 5.34
C ARG A 102 -2.40 3.44 5.28
N ASN A 103 -3.54 3.05 4.76
CA ASN A 103 -4.70 3.91 4.58
C ASN A 103 -5.78 3.74 5.67
N ASN A 104 -5.52 2.95 6.72
CA ASN A 104 -6.46 2.64 7.80
C ASN A 104 -7.81 2.09 7.29
N ILE A 105 -7.75 1.16 6.33
CA ILE A 105 -8.90 0.47 5.74
C ILE A 105 -8.81 -1.02 6.11
N ASP A 106 -9.96 -1.67 6.33
CA ASP A 106 -9.99 -3.13 6.49
C ASP A 106 -9.56 -3.81 5.17
N PRO A 107 -8.52 -4.67 5.18
CA PRO A 107 -8.04 -5.33 3.97
C PRO A 107 -9.11 -6.15 3.24
N LEU A 108 -10.08 -6.73 3.96
CA LEU A 108 -11.20 -7.45 3.35
C LEU A 108 -12.17 -6.52 2.60
N LEU A 109 -12.25 -5.24 2.96
CA LEU A 109 -13.00 -4.25 2.18
C LEU A 109 -12.32 -3.99 0.82
N VAL A 110 -10.99 -3.94 0.79
CA VAL A 110 -10.22 -3.81 -0.46
C VAL A 110 -10.46 -5.05 -1.35
N VAL A 111 -10.40 -6.25 -0.78
CA VAL A 111 -10.72 -7.50 -1.50
C VAL A 111 -12.15 -7.48 -2.06
N ALA A 112 -13.13 -7.06 -1.25
CA ALA A 112 -14.52 -6.96 -1.68
C ALA A 112 -14.70 -5.99 -2.86
N LEU A 113 -13.99 -4.87 -2.82
CA LEU A 113 -13.98 -3.89 -3.89
C LEU A 113 -13.38 -4.49 -5.17
N ILE A 114 -12.20 -5.11 -5.11
CA ILE A 114 -11.55 -5.77 -6.25
C ILE A 114 -12.47 -6.82 -6.88
N ARG A 115 -13.15 -7.64 -6.08
CA ARG A 115 -14.12 -8.62 -6.58
C ARG A 115 -15.28 -7.97 -7.32
N CYS A 116 -15.77 -6.85 -6.82
CA CYS A 116 -16.89 -6.14 -7.43
C CYS A 116 -16.50 -5.39 -8.71
N GLU A 117 -15.26 -4.86 -8.78
CA GLU A 117 -14.76 -4.05 -9.88
C GLU A 117 -14.27 -4.88 -11.07
N SER A 118 -13.47 -5.90 -10.81
CA SER A 118 -12.78 -6.64 -11.87
C SER A 118 -12.90 -8.16 -11.76
N SER A 119 -13.44 -8.70 -10.65
CA SER A 119 -13.36 -10.13 -10.35
C SER A 119 -11.91 -10.64 -10.39
N PHE A 120 -10.95 -9.85 -9.93
CA PHE A 120 -9.50 -10.06 -10.00
C PHE A 120 -8.90 -10.06 -11.41
N ASN A 121 -9.61 -9.60 -12.45
CA ASN A 121 -9.00 -9.42 -13.75
C ASN A 121 -8.09 -8.18 -13.77
N ASN A 122 -6.77 -8.43 -13.73
CA ASN A 122 -5.77 -7.38 -13.73
C ASN A 122 -5.77 -6.51 -15.00
N TYR A 123 -6.27 -7.05 -16.11
CA TYR A 123 -6.33 -6.36 -17.41
C TYR A 123 -7.73 -5.84 -17.73
N ALA A 124 -8.64 -5.80 -16.75
CA ALA A 124 -9.98 -5.28 -16.96
C ALA A 124 -9.93 -3.81 -17.37
N VAL A 125 -10.72 -3.48 -18.43
CA VAL A 125 -10.97 -2.11 -18.87
C VAL A 125 -12.47 -1.93 -19.02
N SER A 126 -13.01 -0.92 -18.33
CA SER A 126 -14.45 -0.60 -18.46
C SER A 126 -14.76 0.18 -19.73
N GLY A 127 -16.04 0.25 -20.11
CA GLY A 127 -16.48 1.07 -21.24
C GLY A 127 -16.19 2.57 -21.12
N VAL A 128 -15.89 3.06 -19.90
CA VAL A 128 -15.49 4.44 -19.63
C VAL A 128 -13.99 4.61 -19.39
N GLY A 129 -13.19 3.55 -19.57
CA GLY A 129 -11.75 3.59 -19.49
C GLY A 129 -11.14 3.39 -18.09
N ALA A 130 -11.91 2.92 -17.10
CA ALA A 130 -11.36 2.50 -15.82
C ALA A 130 -10.53 1.22 -15.97
N MET A 131 -9.40 1.08 -15.27
CA MET A 131 -8.38 0.08 -15.54
C MET A 131 -7.95 -0.71 -14.30
N GLY A 132 -7.67 -2.01 -14.50
CA GLY A 132 -7.03 -2.90 -13.54
C GLY A 132 -7.96 -3.41 -12.45
N LEU A 133 -7.36 -3.98 -11.39
CA LEU A 133 -8.07 -4.68 -10.31
C LEU A 133 -9.14 -3.84 -9.62
N MET A 134 -8.82 -2.59 -9.31
CA MET A 134 -9.69 -1.64 -8.62
C MET A 134 -10.35 -0.63 -9.55
N GLN A 135 -10.28 -0.83 -10.87
CA GLN A 135 -10.89 0.02 -11.87
C GLN A 135 -10.59 1.51 -11.67
N VAL A 136 -9.30 1.84 -11.59
CA VAL A 136 -8.84 3.22 -11.41
C VAL A 136 -8.91 3.95 -12.75
N MET A 137 -9.54 5.12 -12.77
CA MET A 137 -9.54 6.00 -13.95
C MET A 137 -8.14 6.59 -14.16
N PRO A 138 -7.62 6.66 -15.41
CA PRO A 138 -6.28 7.19 -15.70
C PRO A 138 -5.99 8.56 -15.08
N ASP A 139 -6.93 9.49 -15.18
CA ASP A 139 -6.78 10.83 -14.61
C ASP A 139 -6.74 10.81 -13.07
N THR A 140 -7.56 9.94 -12.46
CA THR A 140 -7.55 9.73 -11.00
C THR A 140 -6.21 9.13 -10.57
N GLY A 141 -5.72 8.11 -11.29
CA GLY A 141 -4.43 7.48 -11.02
C GLY A 141 -3.28 8.48 -11.11
N LYS A 142 -3.26 9.30 -12.15
CA LYS A 142 -2.27 10.36 -12.32
C LYS A 142 -2.31 11.38 -11.17
N TYR A 143 -3.49 11.87 -10.83
CA TYR A 143 -3.68 12.82 -9.73
C TYR A 143 -3.17 12.25 -8.40
N LEU A 144 -3.49 11.00 -8.09
CA LEU A 144 -3.07 10.35 -6.84
C LEU A 144 -1.57 10.09 -6.81
N ALA A 145 -0.98 9.66 -7.91
CA ALA A 145 0.47 9.47 -8.04
C ALA A 145 1.22 10.81 -7.86
N ASP A 146 0.78 11.88 -8.53
CA ASP A 146 1.35 13.22 -8.36
C ASP A 146 1.23 13.71 -6.90
N LYS A 147 0.09 13.48 -6.25
CA LYS A 147 -0.13 13.79 -4.83
C LYS A 147 0.79 12.99 -3.90
N ALA A 148 1.11 11.76 -4.25
CA ALA A 148 2.04 10.89 -3.52
C ALA A 148 3.53 11.17 -3.86
N GLY A 149 3.81 12.12 -4.73
CA GLY A 149 5.18 12.57 -5.05
C GLY A 149 5.89 11.74 -6.12
N TYR A 150 5.18 10.90 -6.88
CA TYR A 150 5.79 10.15 -7.98
C TYR A 150 5.03 10.31 -9.30
N LYS A 151 5.67 9.96 -10.41
CA LYS A 151 5.06 9.99 -11.74
C LYS A 151 4.51 8.62 -12.11
N LEU A 152 3.22 8.53 -12.39
CA LEU A 152 2.60 7.28 -12.86
C LEU A 152 3.20 6.82 -14.21
N GLY A 153 3.71 7.75 -15.01
CA GLY A 153 4.21 7.46 -16.35
C GLY A 153 3.06 7.18 -17.33
N ARG A 154 3.08 6.02 -18.01
CA ARG A 154 2.01 5.62 -18.92
C ARG A 154 0.78 5.15 -18.12
N HIS A 155 -0.42 5.44 -18.61
CA HIS A 155 -1.66 4.93 -18.00
C HIS A 155 -1.73 3.39 -17.95
N THR A 156 -1.03 2.69 -18.87
CA THR A 156 -0.88 1.22 -18.84
C THR A 156 -0.21 0.69 -17.58
N ASN A 157 0.49 1.53 -16.79
CA ASN A 157 1.03 1.16 -15.50
C ASN A 157 -0.09 0.84 -14.47
N LEU A 158 -1.35 1.22 -14.75
CA LEU A 158 -2.51 0.79 -13.98
C LEU A 158 -2.84 -0.71 -14.14
N PHE A 159 -2.22 -1.42 -15.07
CA PHE A 159 -2.26 -2.88 -15.13
C PHE A 159 -1.22 -3.56 -14.25
N ASP A 160 -0.27 -2.81 -13.66
CA ASP A 160 0.52 -3.33 -12.56
C ASP A 160 -0.35 -3.38 -11.31
N PHE A 161 -0.54 -4.60 -10.78
CA PHE A 161 -1.52 -4.81 -9.70
C PHE A 161 -1.11 -4.12 -8.40
N GLU A 162 0.17 -3.99 -8.10
CA GLU A 162 0.65 -3.29 -6.90
C GLU A 162 0.35 -1.80 -7.00
N THR A 163 0.68 -1.18 -8.14
CA THR A 163 0.34 0.21 -8.45
C THR A 163 -1.17 0.45 -8.40
N ASN A 164 -1.95 -0.47 -8.97
CA ASN A 164 -3.41 -0.34 -9.01
C ASN A 164 -4.04 -0.43 -7.62
N VAL A 165 -3.59 -1.39 -6.78
CA VAL A 165 -4.04 -1.53 -5.39
C VAL A 165 -3.62 -0.33 -4.55
N ASN A 166 -2.38 0.16 -4.71
CA ASN A 166 -1.90 1.36 -4.01
C ASN A 166 -2.80 2.57 -4.30
N LEU A 167 -2.98 2.91 -5.58
CA LEU A 167 -3.76 4.07 -5.99
C LEU A 167 -5.25 3.91 -5.68
N GLY A 168 -5.82 2.73 -5.93
CA GLY A 168 -7.23 2.44 -5.68
C GLY A 168 -7.58 2.49 -4.19
N THR A 169 -6.72 1.96 -3.33
CA THR A 169 -6.91 1.99 -1.87
C THR A 169 -6.76 3.41 -1.32
N ALA A 170 -5.76 4.17 -1.78
CA ALA A 170 -5.60 5.57 -1.42
C ALA A 170 -6.80 6.42 -1.87
N TYR A 171 -7.37 6.13 -3.06
CA TYR A 171 -8.59 6.80 -3.53
C TYR A 171 -9.80 6.48 -2.66
N LEU A 172 -9.99 5.21 -2.29
CA LEU A 172 -11.06 4.80 -1.39
C LEU A 172 -10.94 5.52 -0.03
N ALA A 173 -9.73 5.60 0.53
CA ALA A 173 -9.47 6.31 1.78
C ALA A 173 -9.81 7.81 1.70
N ASP A 174 -9.38 8.48 0.63
CA ASP A 174 -9.73 9.89 0.37
C ASP A 174 -11.26 10.08 0.31
N LEU A 175 -11.96 9.17 -0.36
CA LEU A 175 -13.41 9.22 -0.45
C LEU A 175 -14.09 8.94 0.90
N ILE A 176 -13.60 7.99 1.70
CA ILE A 176 -14.13 7.74 3.06
C ILE A 176 -13.98 8.99 3.92
N SER A 177 -12.82 9.64 3.89
CA SER A 177 -12.58 10.90 4.60
C SER A 177 -13.53 12.02 4.17
N ARG A 178 -13.81 12.13 2.85
CA ARG A 178 -14.65 13.20 2.29
C ARG A 178 -16.14 12.98 2.46
N PHE A 179 -16.61 11.73 2.49
CA PHE A 179 -18.03 11.39 2.54
C PHE A 179 -18.48 10.85 3.91
N GLY A 180 -17.56 10.67 4.86
CA GLY A 180 -17.81 10.34 6.26
C GLY A 180 -18.30 8.92 6.52
N SER A 181 -18.45 8.06 5.49
CA SER A 181 -18.85 6.67 5.62
C SER A 181 -18.33 5.83 4.45
N VAL A 182 -18.20 4.52 4.67
CA VAL A 182 -17.81 3.57 3.62
C VAL A 182 -18.86 3.58 2.50
N GLU A 183 -20.14 3.52 2.83
CA GLU A 183 -21.22 3.51 1.84
C GLU A 183 -21.24 4.78 0.99
N GLY A 184 -21.08 5.95 1.62
CA GLY A 184 -20.98 7.23 0.92
C GLY A 184 -19.77 7.29 -0.01
N ALA A 185 -18.63 6.77 0.45
CA ALA A 185 -17.43 6.64 -0.35
C ALA A 185 -17.63 5.70 -1.55
N LEU A 186 -18.32 4.59 -1.37
CA LEU A 186 -18.63 3.65 -2.44
C LEU A 186 -19.57 4.25 -3.50
N VAL A 187 -20.54 5.10 -3.12
CA VAL A 187 -21.31 5.90 -4.09
C VAL A 187 -20.36 6.78 -4.89
N ALA A 188 -19.42 7.45 -4.22
CA ALA A 188 -18.48 8.36 -4.87
C ALA A 188 -17.43 7.62 -5.73
N TYR A 189 -17.02 6.44 -5.32
CA TYR A 189 -16.10 5.59 -6.08
C TYR A 189 -16.71 5.21 -7.43
N ASN A 190 -17.97 4.75 -7.40
CA ASN A 190 -18.68 4.29 -8.59
C ASN A 190 -19.20 5.43 -9.50
N ALA A 191 -19.73 6.50 -8.90
CA ALA A 191 -20.39 7.57 -9.67
C ALA A 191 -19.51 8.81 -9.89
N GLY A 192 -18.34 8.84 -9.27
CA GLY A 192 -17.49 10.03 -9.17
C GLY A 192 -17.94 11.00 -8.07
N PRO A 193 -17.01 11.71 -7.42
CA PRO A 193 -17.30 12.51 -6.23
C PRO A 193 -18.23 13.69 -6.46
N GLY A 194 -18.20 14.27 -7.67
CA GLY A 194 -19.09 15.38 -8.03
C GLY A 194 -20.57 14.96 -8.12
N LEU A 195 -20.85 13.81 -8.74
CA LEU A 195 -22.21 13.27 -8.85
C LEU A 195 -22.67 12.71 -7.49
N ALA A 196 -21.77 12.05 -6.75
CA ALA A 196 -22.07 11.49 -5.44
C ALA A 196 -22.60 12.54 -4.46
N LYS A 197 -22.01 13.75 -4.42
CA LYS A 197 -22.51 14.86 -3.60
C LYS A 197 -23.97 15.18 -3.90
N ARG A 198 -24.33 15.23 -5.18
CA ARG A 198 -25.73 15.52 -5.62
C ARG A 198 -26.70 14.37 -5.27
N ILE A 199 -26.24 13.12 -5.46
CA ILE A 199 -27.02 11.92 -5.09
C ILE A 199 -27.32 11.90 -3.59
N LEU A 200 -26.28 12.07 -2.78
CA LEU A 200 -26.38 11.93 -1.31
C LEU A 200 -27.14 13.09 -0.65
N ALA A 201 -27.21 14.26 -1.32
CA ALA A 201 -27.99 15.40 -0.83
C ALA A 201 -29.49 15.17 -0.87
N LYS A 202 -30.02 14.32 -1.77
CA LYS A 202 -31.43 14.03 -1.92
C LYS A 202 -31.76 12.65 -1.33
N LYS A 203 -32.68 12.59 -0.35
CA LYS A 203 -33.02 11.37 0.40
C LYS A 203 -33.43 10.22 -0.54
N GLU A 204 -34.29 10.48 -1.51
CA GLU A 204 -34.78 9.46 -2.47
C GLU A 204 -33.64 8.86 -3.30
N ASN A 205 -32.80 9.72 -3.87
CA ASN A 205 -31.64 9.28 -4.66
C ASN A 205 -30.66 8.50 -3.79
N ARG A 206 -30.39 8.98 -2.56
CA ARG A 206 -29.52 8.29 -1.62
C ARG A 206 -30.00 6.87 -1.36
N VAL A 207 -31.28 6.64 -1.05
CA VAL A 207 -31.82 5.29 -0.81
C VAL A 207 -31.61 4.39 -2.04
N LYS A 208 -31.97 4.89 -3.22
CA LYS A 208 -31.82 4.14 -4.48
C LYS A 208 -30.37 3.75 -4.76
N PHE A 209 -29.43 4.70 -4.66
CA PHE A 209 -28.03 4.46 -4.98
C PHE A 209 -27.32 3.60 -3.92
N MET A 210 -27.67 3.76 -2.63
CA MET A 210 -27.15 2.91 -1.55
C MET A 210 -27.54 1.44 -1.72
N ALA A 211 -28.72 1.16 -2.27
CA ALA A 211 -29.20 -0.20 -2.54
C ALA A 211 -28.50 -0.87 -3.75
N GLY A 212 -27.78 -0.11 -4.56
CA GLY A 212 -27.07 -0.61 -5.74
C GLY A 212 -25.65 -1.07 -5.46
N TYR A 213 -24.70 -0.40 -6.11
CA TYR A 213 -23.28 -0.75 -6.02
C TYR A 213 -22.72 -0.79 -4.58
N PRO A 214 -22.98 0.19 -3.68
CA PRO A 214 -22.51 0.11 -2.31
C PRO A 214 -23.01 -1.14 -1.58
N ALA A 215 -24.31 -1.48 -1.72
CA ALA A 215 -24.86 -2.68 -1.11
C ALA A 215 -24.18 -3.97 -1.60
N LYS A 216 -23.81 -4.03 -2.90
CA LYS A 216 -23.07 -5.16 -3.48
C LYS A 216 -21.72 -5.32 -2.81
N VAL A 217 -20.93 -4.24 -2.69
CA VAL A 217 -19.60 -4.27 -2.06
C VAL A 217 -19.69 -4.61 -0.57
N VAL A 218 -20.62 -3.96 0.17
CA VAL A 218 -20.81 -4.22 1.60
C VAL A 218 -21.27 -5.66 1.86
N LYS A 219 -22.11 -6.22 1.01
CA LYS A 219 -22.52 -7.62 1.10
C LYS A 219 -21.33 -8.56 0.93
N GLU A 220 -20.48 -8.32 -0.08
CA GLU A 220 -19.27 -9.12 -0.31
C GLU A 220 -18.28 -8.98 0.85
N PHE A 221 -18.09 -7.77 1.36
CA PHE A 221 -17.25 -7.51 2.55
C PHE A 221 -17.75 -8.29 3.77
N ARG A 222 -19.04 -8.23 4.09
CA ARG A 222 -19.62 -8.99 5.20
C ARG A 222 -19.46 -10.50 5.05
N LYS A 223 -19.61 -11.02 3.82
CA LYS A 223 -19.37 -12.43 3.51
C LYS A 223 -17.93 -12.84 3.81
N LEU A 224 -16.94 -12.02 3.39
CA LEU A 224 -15.53 -12.25 3.66
C LEU A 224 -15.22 -12.21 5.15
N LYS A 225 -15.78 -11.24 5.89
CA LYS A 225 -15.64 -11.16 7.36
C LYS A 225 -16.17 -12.42 8.05
N ALA A 226 -17.36 -12.88 7.68
CA ALA A 226 -17.94 -14.10 8.24
C ALA A 226 -17.10 -15.34 7.91
N GLN A 227 -16.48 -15.41 6.73
CA GLN A 227 -15.56 -16.50 6.38
C GLN A 227 -14.29 -16.47 7.25
N GLN A 228 -13.71 -15.29 7.44
CA GLN A 228 -12.55 -15.10 8.32
C GLN A 228 -12.86 -15.52 9.76
N GLU A 229 -13.97 -15.06 10.34
CA GLU A 229 -14.40 -15.37 11.69
C GLU A 229 -14.55 -16.89 11.89
N ARG A 230 -15.19 -17.57 10.95
CA ARG A 230 -15.32 -19.04 10.95
C ARG A 230 -13.96 -19.75 10.92
N ALA A 231 -13.05 -19.28 10.05
CA ALA A 231 -11.71 -19.86 9.95
C ALA A 231 -10.89 -19.68 11.23
N VAL A 232 -11.03 -18.54 11.91
CA VAL A 232 -10.39 -18.27 13.21
C VAL A 232 -10.97 -19.18 14.28
N SER A 233 -12.29 -19.34 14.36
CA SER A 233 -12.95 -20.22 15.34
C SER A 233 -12.51 -21.69 15.17
N LEU A 234 -12.49 -22.19 13.92
CA LEU A 234 -12.05 -23.56 13.63
C LEU A 234 -10.58 -23.81 13.99
N ARG A 235 -9.71 -22.80 13.83
CA ARG A 235 -8.29 -22.90 14.25
C ARG A 235 -8.15 -22.93 15.77
N ALA A 236 -8.97 -22.18 16.48
CA ALA A 236 -8.97 -22.15 17.95
C ALA A 236 -9.48 -23.45 18.57
N GLU A 237 -10.35 -24.18 17.89
CA GLU A 237 -10.90 -25.47 18.33
C GLU A 237 -9.97 -26.66 18.04
N GLN A 238 -8.94 -26.50 17.17
CA GLN A 238 -7.96 -27.56 16.92
C GLN A 238 -7.00 -27.65 18.12
N PRO A 239 -6.93 -28.82 18.82
CA PRO A 239 -5.98 -28.99 19.92
C PRO A 239 -4.58 -28.81 19.37
N THR A 240 -3.77 -27.99 20.04
CA THR A 240 -2.32 -27.87 19.78
C THR A 240 -1.71 -29.26 19.95
N VAL A 241 -1.57 -30.00 18.85
CA VAL A 241 -0.79 -31.25 18.85
C VAL A 241 0.61 -30.87 19.25
N GLY A 242 0.96 -31.23 20.51
CA GLY A 242 2.19 -30.86 21.16
C GLY A 242 3.39 -31.14 20.25
N ARG A 243 4.18 -30.13 19.95
CA ARG A 243 5.57 -30.30 19.59
C ARG A 243 6.25 -30.96 20.79
N LYS A 244 6.25 -32.29 20.82
CA LYS A 244 7.19 -33.04 21.66
C LYS A 244 8.58 -32.87 21.03
N GLY A 245 9.48 -32.37 21.84
CA GLY A 245 10.82 -31.98 21.72
C GLY A 245 11.82 -32.75 20.86
#